data_31b7f8da539b82e4b24c5fe9986c11b1
#
_entry.id   31b7f8da539b82e4b24c5fe9986c11b1
#
_cell.length_a   1.000
_cell.length_b   1.000
_cell.length_c   1.000
_cell.angle_alpha   90.00
_cell.angle_beta   90.00
_cell.angle_gamma   90.00
#
_symmetry.space_group_name_H-M   'P 1'
#
loop_
_entity.id
_entity.type
_entity.pdbx_description
1 polymer ?
#
loop_
_entity_poly.entity_id
_entity_poly.type
_entity_poly.pdbx_seq_one_letter_code
_entity_poly.pdbx_strand_id
1 'polypeptide(L)'
;PGLRVVMPYSAKDARDLMIASVLCEDPVLFIDDRWLYDVQENYSKIELLDLKNIEPNIIENGKDITIVGIGHTVKLIMDSLNELKNNNISCEVIDLRILNPIDYTNIMNSVKKTGRLLVVDGDWSSCGMAGEIISSVVEKIEPSNLKSCPKRITLPDCPAPTSKVLEDIYYINKKDIVSEVINFFN
;
A
#
# COMPACT_ATOMS: atom_id res chain seq x y z
N PRO A 1 5.79 -16.88 11.11
CA PRO A 1 7.24 -16.82 11.35
C PRO A 1 7.98 -17.75 10.39
N GLY A 2 9.13 -17.31 9.84
CA GLY A 2 9.94 -18.09 8.90
C GLY A 2 9.43 -18.17 7.48
N LEU A 3 8.32 -17.55 7.15
CA LEU A 3 7.78 -17.45 5.81
C LEU A 3 7.88 -16.00 5.33
N ARG A 4 8.46 -15.77 4.15
CA ARG A 4 8.40 -14.46 3.51
C ARG A 4 7.13 -14.35 2.69
N VAL A 5 6.53 -13.16 2.68
CA VAL A 5 5.31 -12.90 1.92
C VAL A 5 5.49 -11.64 1.11
N VAL A 6 5.37 -11.73 -0.21
CA VAL A 6 5.52 -10.61 -1.15
C VAL A 6 4.26 -10.45 -1.99
N MET A 7 3.91 -9.20 -2.30
CA MET A 7 2.74 -8.86 -3.12
C MET A 7 3.05 -7.62 -3.97
N PRO A 8 3.51 -7.79 -5.21
CA PRO A 8 3.85 -6.69 -6.11
C PRO A 8 2.61 -5.95 -6.61
N TYR A 9 2.78 -4.66 -6.99
CA TYR A 9 1.72 -3.89 -7.65
C TYR A 9 1.99 -3.56 -9.12
N SER A 10 3.22 -3.73 -9.60
CA SER A 10 3.65 -3.37 -10.96
C SER A 10 4.28 -4.55 -11.68
N ALA A 11 4.32 -4.51 -13.02
CA ALA A 11 4.93 -5.56 -13.83
C ALA A 11 6.45 -5.67 -13.57
N LYS A 12 7.13 -4.53 -13.37
CA LYS A 12 8.55 -4.49 -13.00
C LYS A 12 8.77 -5.18 -11.66
N ASP A 13 8.00 -4.80 -10.64
CA ASP A 13 8.15 -5.33 -9.28
C ASP A 13 7.79 -6.83 -9.23
N ALA A 14 6.74 -7.25 -9.97
CA ALA A 14 6.38 -8.66 -10.09
C ALA A 14 7.52 -9.51 -10.63
N ARG A 15 8.19 -9.04 -11.69
CA ARG A 15 9.36 -9.71 -12.27
C ARG A 15 10.53 -9.76 -11.28
N ASP A 16 10.90 -8.61 -10.70
CA ASP A 16 12.11 -8.49 -9.89
C ASP A 16 11.95 -9.22 -8.54
N LEU A 17 10.76 -9.15 -7.92
CA LEU A 17 10.42 -9.90 -6.72
C LEU A 17 10.28 -11.42 -6.98
N MET A 18 9.79 -11.83 -8.17
CA MET A 18 9.74 -13.25 -8.53
C MET A 18 11.15 -13.82 -8.63
N ILE A 19 12.07 -13.12 -9.30
CA ILE A 19 13.48 -13.53 -9.40
C ILE A 19 14.10 -13.60 -7.99
N ALA A 20 13.89 -12.59 -7.16
CA ALA A 20 14.38 -12.57 -5.79
C ALA A 20 13.81 -13.71 -4.94
N SER A 21 12.53 -14.06 -5.16
CA SER A 21 11.85 -15.17 -4.46
C SER A 21 12.46 -16.52 -4.81
N VAL A 22 12.81 -16.74 -6.08
CA VAL A 22 13.47 -17.98 -6.54
C VAL A 22 14.90 -18.09 -5.99
N LEU A 23 15.59 -16.97 -5.83
CA LEU A 23 16.96 -16.93 -5.30
C LEU A 23 17.01 -16.93 -3.77
N CYS A 24 15.89 -16.71 -3.11
CA CYS A 24 15.82 -16.69 -1.64
C CYS A 24 15.93 -18.10 -1.06
N GLU A 25 16.70 -18.26 0.03
CA GLU A 25 16.84 -19.53 0.74
C GLU A 25 15.67 -19.82 1.69
N ASP A 26 14.91 -18.79 2.09
CA ASP A 26 13.72 -18.96 2.92
C ASP A 26 12.50 -19.33 2.05
N PRO A 27 11.50 -20.03 2.59
CA PRO A 27 10.25 -20.25 1.85
C PRO A 27 9.53 -18.92 1.63
N VAL A 28 9.05 -18.70 0.39
CA VAL A 28 8.38 -17.47 -0.03
C VAL A 28 6.95 -17.76 -0.48
N LEU A 29 5.99 -17.03 0.08
CA LEU A 29 4.64 -16.93 -0.47
C LEU A 29 4.59 -15.70 -1.38
N PHE A 30 4.39 -15.92 -2.67
CA PHE A 30 4.23 -14.88 -3.66
C PHE A 30 2.72 -14.69 -3.93
N ILE A 31 2.18 -13.53 -3.54
CA ILE A 31 0.78 -13.19 -3.76
C ILE A 31 0.67 -12.37 -5.03
N ASP A 32 -0.17 -12.82 -5.92
CA ASP A 32 -0.38 -12.34 -7.26
C ASP A 32 -1.80 -11.78 -7.38
N ASP A 33 -1.94 -10.53 -7.77
CA ASP A 33 -3.22 -9.83 -7.86
C ASP A 33 -3.72 -9.79 -9.30
N ARG A 34 -4.82 -10.50 -9.58
CA ARG A 34 -5.42 -10.60 -10.94
C ARG A 34 -5.85 -9.25 -11.52
N TRP A 35 -6.15 -8.26 -10.69
CA TRP A 35 -6.53 -6.93 -11.14
C TRP A 35 -5.39 -6.18 -11.83
N LEU A 36 -4.15 -6.70 -11.69
CA LEU A 36 -2.94 -6.11 -12.26
C LEU A 36 -2.47 -6.80 -13.55
N TYR A 37 -3.09 -7.89 -13.98
CA TYR A 37 -2.62 -8.68 -15.13
C TYR A 37 -2.60 -7.91 -16.45
N ASP A 38 -3.53 -6.97 -16.63
CA ASP A 38 -3.61 -6.15 -17.84
C ASP A 38 -2.78 -4.85 -17.76
N VAL A 39 -2.10 -4.61 -16.62
CA VAL A 39 -1.24 -3.43 -16.45
C VAL A 39 0.04 -3.62 -17.23
N GLN A 40 0.27 -2.74 -18.20
CA GLN A 40 1.47 -2.74 -19.03
C GLN A 40 2.45 -1.68 -18.57
N GLU A 41 3.73 -2.03 -18.57
CA GLU A 41 4.83 -1.13 -18.29
C GLU A 41 5.91 -1.24 -19.36
N ASN A 42 6.67 -0.18 -19.54
CA ASN A 42 7.83 -0.19 -20.41
C ASN A 42 8.91 -1.11 -19.84
N TYR A 43 9.59 -1.86 -20.73
CA TYR A 43 10.68 -2.72 -20.31
C TYR A 43 11.75 -1.92 -19.58
N SER A 44 12.17 -2.43 -18.44
CA SER A 44 13.28 -1.90 -17.65
C SER A 44 14.32 -2.98 -17.38
N LYS A 45 15.55 -2.57 -17.09
CA LYS A 45 16.61 -3.50 -16.66
C LYS A 45 16.15 -4.26 -15.41
N ILE A 46 16.50 -5.56 -15.36
CA ILE A 46 16.25 -6.40 -14.18
C ILE A 46 17.05 -5.85 -12.99
N GLU A 47 16.39 -5.71 -11.85
CA GLU A 47 16.99 -5.36 -10.58
C GLU A 47 17.06 -6.62 -9.72
N LEU A 48 18.28 -7.00 -9.33
CA LEU A 48 18.46 -8.12 -8.42
C LEU A 48 18.22 -7.65 -6.99
N LEU A 49 17.04 -7.96 -6.48
CA LEU A 49 16.63 -7.62 -5.11
C LEU A 49 17.08 -8.71 -4.14
N ASP A 50 17.39 -8.31 -2.91
CA ASP A 50 17.63 -9.23 -1.79
C ASP A 50 16.42 -9.18 -0.85
N LEU A 51 15.63 -10.25 -0.80
CA LEU A 51 14.44 -10.33 0.06
C LEU A 51 14.77 -10.28 1.56
N LYS A 52 16.04 -10.44 1.97
CA LYS A 52 16.44 -10.30 3.38
C LYS A 52 16.50 -8.84 3.82
N ASN A 53 16.72 -7.93 2.88
CA ASN A 53 16.92 -6.51 3.12
C ASN A 53 15.96 -5.61 2.35
N ILE A 54 14.86 -6.17 1.83
CA ILE A 54 13.88 -5.40 1.08
C ILE A 54 12.97 -4.61 2.04
N GLU A 55 12.74 -3.35 1.68
CA GLU A 55 11.90 -2.42 2.44
C GLU A 55 10.67 -2.01 1.62
N PRO A 56 9.60 -1.50 2.28
CA PRO A 56 8.54 -0.79 1.59
C PRO A 56 9.11 0.35 0.72
N ASN A 57 8.60 0.49 -0.50
CA ASN A 57 9.15 1.39 -1.50
C ASN A 57 8.37 2.71 -1.55
N ILE A 58 9.08 3.83 -1.42
CA ILE A 58 8.49 5.16 -1.64
C ILE A 58 8.44 5.39 -3.15
N ILE A 59 7.25 5.36 -3.74
CA ILE A 59 7.04 5.48 -5.19
C ILE A 59 6.62 6.88 -5.64
N GLU A 60 6.13 7.71 -4.72
CA GLU A 60 5.85 9.13 -4.92
C GLU A 60 6.25 9.90 -3.67
N ASN A 61 6.94 11.03 -3.84
CA ASN A 61 7.34 11.87 -2.73
C ASN A 61 6.29 12.95 -2.46
N GLY A 62 5.95 13.14 -1.18
CA GLY A 62 4.98 14.12 -0.74
C GLY A 62 5.28 14.70 0.64
N LYS A 63 4.46 15.65 1.08
CA LYS A 63 4.66 16.37 2.35
C LYS A 63 3.41 16.49 3.24
N ASP A 64 2.25 16.19 2.69
CA ASP A 64 0.99 16.51 3.37
C ASP A 64 0.33 15.29 4.03
N ILE A 65 0.44 14.12 3.39
CA ILE A 65 -0.09 12.84 3.87
C ILE A 65 0.75 11.68 3.36
N THR A 66 0.95 10.67 4.21
CA THR A 66 1.49 9.35 3.84
C THR A 66 0.35 8.41 3.50
N ILE A 67 0.40 7.80 2.32
CA ILE A 67 -0.57 6.79 1.88
C ILE A 67 0.20 5.49 1.62
N VAL A 68 -0.15 4.45 2.36
CA VAL A 68 0.42 3.10 2.17
C VAL A 68 -0.59 2.24 1.41
N GLY A 69 -0.15 1.62 0.34
CA GLY A 69 -0.94 0.68 -0.46
C GLY A 69 -0.33 -0.71 -0.50
N ILE A 70 -1.14 -1.69 -0.90
CA ILE A 70 -0.79 -3.12 -0.98
C ILE A 70 -1.36 -3.69 -2.28
N GLY A 71 -0.50 -4.26 -3.14
CA GLY A 71 -0.94 -4.85 -4.41
C GLY A 71 -1.72 -3.86 -5.28
N HIS A 72 -2.90 -4.22 -5.79
CA HIS A 72 -3.68 -3.36 -6.69
C HIS A 72 -4.10 -2.01 -6.07
N THR A 73 -4.20 -1.92 -4.74
CA THR A 73 -4.58 -0.64 -4.10
C THR A 73 -3.52 0.44 -4.32
N VAL A 74 -2.25 0.06 -4.50
CA VAL A 74 -1.19 1.00 -4.89
C VAL A 74 -1.50 1.63 -6.24
N LYS A 75 -1.96 0.84 -7.23
CA LYS A 75 -2.38 1.37 -8.53
C LYS A 75 -3.55 2.36 -8.40
N LEU A 76 -4.55 2.05 -7.56
CA LEU A 76 -5.67 2.96 -7.30
C LEU A 76 -5.21 4.28 -6.67
N ILE A 77 -4.25 4.22 -5.73
CA ILE A 77 -3.65 5.41 -5.12
C ILE A 77 -2.94 6.25 -6.19
N MET A 78 -2.10 5.63 -7.02
CA MET A 78 -1.38 6.32 -8.10
C MET A 78 -2.34 7.00 -9.09
N ASP A 79 -3.43 6.33 -9.46
CA ASP A 79 -4.47 6.88 -10.33
C ASP A 79 -5.23 8.06 -9.68
N SER A 80 -5.19 8.17 -8.35
CA SER A 80 -5.83 9.25 -7.58
C SER A 80 -4.98 10.52 -7.48
N LEU A 81 -3.67 10.42 -7.69
CA LEU A 81 -2.72 11.51 -7.41
C LEU A 81 -2.99 12.79 -8.18
N ASN A 82 -3.37 12.70 -9.46
CA ASN A 82 -3.66 13.90 -10.26
C ASN A 82 -4.81 14.72 -9.69
N GLU A 83 -5.86 14.04 -9.19
CA GLU A 83 -7.02 14.70 -8.60
C GLU A 83 -6.68 15.30 -7.23
N LEU A 84 -5.88 14.60 -6.41
CA LEU A 84 -5.39 15.09 -5.14
C LEU A 84 -4.46 16.30 -5.31
N LYS A 85 -3.58 16.26 -6.31
CA LYS A 85 -2.71 17.40 -6.67
C LYS A 85 -3.51 18.63 -7.10
N ASN A 86 -4.61 18.44 -7.85
CA ASN A 86 -5.52 19.54 -8.20
C ASN A 86 -6.20 20.15 -6.97
N ASN A 87 -6.34 19.40 -5.89
CA ASN A 87 -6.79 19.86 -4.57
C ASN A 87 -5.65 20.41 -3.70
N ASN A 88 -4.44 20.64 -4.27
CA ASN A 88 -3.25 21.11 -3.58
C ASN A 88 -2.76 20.18 -2.45
N ILE A 89 -3.01 18.88 -2.53
CA ILE A 89 -2.56 17.88 -1.57
C ILE A 89 -1.38 17.10 -2.17
N SER A 90 -0.24 17.14 -1.49
CA SER A 90 0.99 16.45 -1.87
C SER A 90 1.11 15.13 -1.07
N CYS A 91 0.82 14.02 -1.75
CA CYS A 91 0.82 12.69 -1.15
C CYS A 91 2.19 12.03 -1.27
N GLU A 92 2.69 11.47 -0.17
CA GLU A 92 3.79 10.51 -0.19
C GLU A 92 3.19 9.12 -0.26
N VAL A 93 3.52 8.37 -1.33
CA VAL A 93 2.94 7.04 -1.56
C VAL A 93 3.99 5.97 -1.33
N ILE A 94 3.63 5.00 -0.51
CA ILE A 94 4.47 3.86 -0.16
C ILE A 94 3.79 2.59 -0.63
N ASP A 95 4.48 1.84 -1.48
CA ASP A 95 4.15 0.47 -1.82
C ASP A 95 4.74 -0.46 -0.76
N LEU A 96 3.86 -1.19 -0.06
CA LEU A 96 4.30 -2.11 0.99
C LEU A 96 5.12 -3.27 0.43
N ARG A 97 4.73 -3.82 -0.70
CA ARG A 97 5.30 -4.91 -1.51
C ARG A 97 5.81 -6.15 -0.76
N ILE A 98 6.23 -6.02 0.50
CA ILE A 98 6.57 -7.14 1.38
C ILE A 98 5.66 -7.11 2.61
N LEU A 99 4.92 -8.20 2.84
CA LEU A 99 3.93 -8.31 3.90
C LEU A 99 4.47 -9.04 5.14
N ASN A 100 5.58 -9.77 4.98
CA ASN A 100 6.27 -10.44 6.09
C ASN A 100 7.71 -10.82 5.69
N PRO A 101 8.73 -10.42 6.50
CA PRO A 101 8.65 -9.42 7.56
C PRO A 101 8.55 -8.00 7.01
N ILE A 102 7.93 -7.09 7.75
CA ILE A 102 7.83 -5.67 7.35
C ILE A 102 8.89 -4.85 8.08
N ASP A 103 9.67 -4.06 7.35
CA ASP A 103 10.43 -2.95 7.90
C ASP A 103 9.60 -1.67 7.87
N TYR A 104 9.23 -1.18 9.04
CA TYR A 104 8.39 0.02 9.17
C TYR A 104 9.15 1.34 9.05
N THR A 105 10.48 1.31 8.90
CA THR A 105 11.36 2.50 8.96
C THR A 105 10.92 3.58 7.97
N ASN A 106 10.72 3.22 6.70
CA ASN A 106 10.30 4.17 5.66
C ASN A 106 8.89 4.73 5.94
N ILE A 107 7.97 3.90 6.43
CA ILE A 107 6.60 4.33 6.78
C ILE A 107 6.65 5.31 7.95
N MET A 108 7.38 4.99 9.01
CA MET A 108 7.52 5.86 10.18
C MET A 108 8.17 7.21 9.83
N ASN A 109 9.22 7.20 9.02
CA ASN A 109 9.90 8.42 8.58
C ASN A 109 8.96 9.30 7.74
N SER A 110 8.18 8.71 6.85
CA SER A 110 7.17 9.39 6.07
C SER A 110 6.09 10.00 6.96
N VAL A 111 5.54 9.23 7.91
CA VAL A 111 4.51 9.72 8.84
C VAL A 111 5.03 10.85 9.72
N LYS A 112 6.27 10.77 10.21
CA LYS A 112 6.91 11.88 10.96
C LYS A 112 7.02 13.16 10.13
N LYS A 113 7.26 13.04 8.83
CA LYS A 113 7.34 14.18 7.90
C LYS A 113 5.97 14.77 7.59
N THR A 114 4.99 13.93 7.28
CA THR A 114 3.66 14.38 6.81
C THR A 114 2.69 14.67 7.96
N GLY A 115 2.77 13.90 9.02
CA GLY A 115 1.88 13.96 10.17
C GLY A 115 0.53 13.25 9.97
N ARG A 116 0.31 12.60 8.81
CA ARG A 116 -0.95 11.92 8.49
C ARG A 116 -0.67 10.57 7.85
N LEU A 117 -1.47 9.57 8.21
CA LEU A 117 -1.36 8.21 7.71
C LEU A 117 -2.72 7.70 7.22
N LEU A 118 -2.77 7.30 5.96
CA LEU A 118 -3.85 6.52 5.38
C LEU A 118 -3.27 5.18 4.89
N VAL A 119 -3.91 4.07 5.25
CA VAL A 119 -3.58 2.74 4.69
C VAL A 119 -4.75 2.28 3.83
N VAL A 120 -4.46 1.91 2.59
CA VAL A 120 -5.45 1.39 1.63
C VAL A 120 -5.16 -0.09 1.41
N ASP A 121 -6.06 -0.93 1.90
CA ASP A 121 -5.89 -2.38 1.95
C ASP A 121 -7.07 -3.07 1.24
N GLY A 122 -6.77 -3.91 0.27
CA GLY A 122 -7.76 -4.68 -0.48
C GLY A 122 -8.34 -5.86 0.30
N ASP A 123 -8.13 -5.94 1.61
CA ASP A 123 -8.66 -6.96 2.52
C ASP A 123 -9.70 -6.34 3.47
N TRP A 124 -10.27 -7.16 4.33
CA TRP A 124 -11.25 -6.74 5.34
C TRP A 124 -10.60 -5.91 6.47
N SER A 125 -11.43 -5.11 7.14
CA SER A 125 -10.96 -4.33 8.29
C SER A 125 -10.51 -5.21 9.46
N SER A 126 -11.15 -6.36 9.63
CA SER A 126 -10.79 -7.35 10.66
C SER A 126 -9.63 -8.22 10.17
N CYS A 127 -8.55 -8.26 10.94
CA CYS A 127 -7.35 -9.07 10.65
C CYS A 127 -6.59 -8.71 9.37
N GLY A 128 -6.97 -7.65 8.64
CA GLY A 128 -6.23 -7.14 7.49
C GLY A 128 -4.94 -6.42 7.87
N MET A 129 -4.03 -6.28 6.89
CA MET A 129 -2.72 -5.64 7.08
C MET A 129 -2.81 -4.17 7.50
N ALA A 130 -3.88 -3.47 7.13
CA ALA A 130 -4.06 -2.06 7.50
C ALA A 130 -4.07 -1.84 9.02
N GLY A 131 -4.67 -2.74 9.78
CA GLY A 131 -4.66 -2.70 11.24
C GLY A 131 -3.26 -2.88 11.81
N GLU A 132 -2.51 -3.85 11.31
CA GLU A 132 -1.13 -4.14 11.71
C GLU A 132 -0.19 -2.96 11.42
N ILE A 133 -0.30 -2.36 10.24
CA ILE A 133 0.52 -1.21 9.84
C ILE A 133 0.25 -0.02 10.77
N ILE A 134 -1.02 0.30 10.99
CA ILE A 134 -1.39 1.44 11.86
C ILE A 134 -0.90 1.22 13.28
N SER A 135 -1.15 0.04 13.87
CA SER A 135 -0.74 -0.25 15.26
C SER A 135 0.78 -0.18 15.41
N SER A 136 1.52 -0.82 14.51
CA SER A 136 2.98 -0.82 14.52
C SER A 136 3.59 0.58 14.39
N VAL A 137 2.98 1.45 13.59
CA VAL A 137 3.42 2.85 13.45
C VAL A 137 3.09 3.65 14.71
N VAL A 138 1.85 3.57 15.21
CA VAL A 138 1.39 4.36 16.36
C VAL A 138 2.13 3.98 17.65
N GLU A 139 2.47 2.70 17.82
CA GLU A 139 3.27 2.24 18.96
C GLU A 139 4.69 2.82 19.02
N LYS A 140 5.25 3.19 17.87
CA LYS A 140 6.67 3.55 17.73
C LYS A 140 6.93 5.02 17.45
N ILE A 141 5.89 5.80 17.16
CA ILE A 141 6.03 7.25 16.94
C ILE A 141 5.43 8.04 18.09
N GLU A 142 6.03 9.21 18.39
CA GLU A 142 5.47 10.13 19.38
C GLU A 142 4.11 10.66 18.91
N PRO A 143 3.09 10.74 19.77
CA PRO A 143 1.77 11.26 19.41
C PRO A 143 1.81 12.66 18.79
N SER A 144 2.78 13.49 19.19
CA SER A 144 3.02 14.86 18.65
C SER A 144 3.40 14.87 17.16
N ASN A 145 3.84 13.75 16.60
CA ASN A 145 4.10 13.61 15.17
C ASN A 145 2.82 13.45 14.34
N LEU A 146 1.68 13.18 14.98
CA LEU A 146 0.40 12.99 14.29
C LEU A 146 -0.42 14.29 14.34
N LYS A 147 -0.78 14.81 13.16
CA LYS A 147 -1.69 15.94 12.98
C LYS A 147 -3.15 15.52 12.96
N SER A 148 -3.41 14.24 12.74
CA SER A 148 -4.75 13.62 12.72
C SER A 148 -4.66 12.14 13.06
N CYS A 149 -5.77 11.52 13.46
CA CYS A 149 -5.84 10.09 13.68
C CYS A 149 -5.54 9.34 12.37
N PRO A 150 -4.67 8.31 12.38
CA PRO A 150 -4.51 7.41 11.25
C PRO A 150 -5.83 6.76 10.84
N LYS A 151 -6.01 6.56 9.53
CA LYS A 151 -7.21 5.95 8.97
C LYS A 151 -6.86 4.82 8.03
N ARG A 152 -7.83 3.97 7.75
CA ARG A 152 -7.74 2.90 6.76
C ARG A 152 -8.96 2.88 5.86
N ILE A 153 -8.74 2.55 4.59
CA ILE A 153 -9.77 2.16 3.64
C ILE A 153 -9.60 0.66 3.41
N THR A 154 -10.65 -0.11 3.66
CA THR A 154 -10.67 -1.57 3.56
C THR A 154 -11.98 -2.02 2.95
N LEU A 155 -12.08 -3.30 2.59
CA LEU A 155 -13.35 -3.89 2.21
C LEU A 155 -14.31 -3.95 3.42
N PRO A 156 -15.63 -3.90 3.18
CA PRO A 156 -16.62 -4.12 4.23
C PRO A 156 -16.54 -5.57 4.74
N ASP A 157 -16.82 -5.77 6.03
CA ASP A 157 -16.73 -7.07 6.70
C ASP A 157 -17.92 -7.98 6.32
N CYS A 158 -17.98 -8.34 5.05
CA CYS A 158 -18.98 -9.25 4.47
C CYS A 158 -18.41 -9.95 3.24
N PRO A 159 -18.96 -11.12 2.84
CA PRO A 159 -18.53 -11.82 1.63
C PRO A 159 -18.66 -10.96 0.37
N ALA A 160 -17.71 -11.12 -0.56
CA ALA A 160 -17.75 -10.43 -1.84
C ALA A 160 -19.01 -10.86 -2.65
N PRO A 161 -19.76 -9.89 -3.19
CA PRO A 161 -20.91 -10.18 -4.01
C PRO A 161 -20.49 -10.68 -5.40
N THR A 162 -21.42 -11.36 -6.10
CA THR A 162 -21.21 -11.82 -7.48
C THR A 162 -21.90 -10.94 -8.53
N SER A 163 -22.74 -10.02 -8.09
CA SER A 163 -23.41 -9.05 -8.96
C SER A 163 -22.52 -7.87 -9.26
N LYS A 164 -22.32 -7.52 -10.53
CA LYS A 164 -21.47 -6.39 -10.94
C LYS A 164 -21.85 -5.07 -10.25
N VAL A 165 -23.14 -4.80 -10.10
CA VAL A 165 -23.61 -3.58 -9.42
C VAL A 165 -23.21 -3.54 -7.95
N LEU A 166 -23.22 -4.69 -7.29
CA LEU A 166 -22.81 -4.80 -5.88
C LEU A 166 -21.27 -4.82 -5.75
N GLU A 167 -20.56 -5.41 -6.69
CA GLU A 167 -19.09 -5.35 -6.74
C GLU A 167 -18.58 -3.91 -6.83
N ASP A 168 -19.23 -3.06 -7.65
CA ASP A 168 -18.86 -1.66 -7.82
C ASP A 168 -19.03 -0.82 -6.53
N ILE A 169 -19.86 -1.31 -5.59
CA ILE A 169 -20.05 -0.71 -4.25
C ILE A 169 -19.10 -1.35 -3.22
N TYR A 170 -18.81 -2.63 -3.40
CA TYR A 170 -18.03 -3.43 -2.44
C TYR A 170 -16.53 -3.14 -2.50
N TYR A 171 -15.97 -3.09 -3.72
CA TYR A 171 -14.54 -2.90 -3.91
C TYR A 171 -14.14 -1.43 -3.82
N ILE A 172 -12.97 -1.20 -3.19
CA ILE A 172 -12.36 0.12 -3.10
C ILE A 172 -12.14 0.68 -4.50
N ASN A 173 -12.48 1.94 -4.68
CA ASN A 173 -12.26 2.65 -5.92
C ASN A 173 -11.53 3.98 -5.70
N LYS A 174 -11.09 4.61 -6.78
CA LYS A 174 -10.36 5.87 -6.77
C LYS A 174 -11.09 6.99 -5.99
N LYS A 175 -12.44 7.07 -6.10
CA LYS A 175 -13.22 8.13 -5.45
C LYS A 175 -13.21 8.00 -3.93
N ASP A 176 -13.17 6.77 -3.41
CA ASP A 176 -13.09 6.50 -1.97
C ASP A 176 -11.78 7.05 -1.42
N ILE A 177 -10.67 6.82 -2.13
CA ILE A 177 -9.35 7.31 -1.76
C ILE A 177 -9.31 8.85 -1.77
N VAL A 178 -9.77 9.46 -2.87
CA VAL A 178 -9.79 10.92 -3.00
C VAL A 178 -10.64 11.56 -1.90
N SER A 179 -11.85 11.05 -1.67
CA SER A 179 -12.76 11.55 -0.65
C SER A 179 -12.14 11.45 0.74
N GLU A 180 -11.57 10.28 1.09
CA GLU A 180 -10.98 10.08 2.41
C GLU A 180 -9.74 10.94 2.63
N VAL A 181 -8.89 11.11 1.61
CA VAL A 181 -7.73 12.01 1.70
C VAL A 181 -8.17 13.46 1.92
N ILE A 182 -9.17 13.95 1.18
CA ILE A 182 -9.70 15.32 1.38
C ILE A 182 -10.24 15.50 2.81
N ASN A 183 -10.89 14.49 3.37
CA ASN A 183 -11.42 14.51 4.74
C ASN A 183 -10.34 14.67 5.83
N PHE A 184 -9.06 14.41 5.53
CA PHE A 184 -7.95 14.69 6.46
C PHE A 184 -7.65 16.19 6.60
N PHE A 185 -8.15 17.02 5.69
CA PHE A 185 -7.81 18.45 5.61
C PHE A 185 -9.01 19.36 5.90
N ASN A 186 -10.19 18.78 6.07
CA ASN A 186 -11.41 19.48 6.50
C ASN A 186 -11.60 19.35 8.02
#